data_95c2a8aa5d0d129b0dcb90d39b3bf3bb
#
_entry.id   95c2a8aa5d0d129b0dcb90d39b3bf3bb
#
_cell.length_a   1.000
_cell.length_b   1.000
_cell.length_c   1.000
_cell.angle_alpha   90.00
_cell.angle_beta   90.00
_cell.angle_gamma   90.00
#
_symmetry.space_group_name_H-M   'P 1'
#
loop_
_entity.id
_entity.type
_entity.pdbx_description
1 polymer ?
#
loop_
_entity_poly.entity_id
_entity_poly.type
_entity_poly.pdbx_seq_one_letter_code
_entity_poly.pdbx_strand_id
1 'polypeptide(L)'
;WLSSTCYAYGLAALALLVDHAADEALVERATMVMDIALLDLALHSFNGRAAPSMGRAYTEQIMHPETAEIAPIWASAFGQAPDIDVDKVTSLFLARERYEVPAAICELATCQPERRVLSSHGLDVEEVRDELRRHPFHPRSQSLDLIRFWWGQQAVTTPETIVDSARAMRVFDLQNSRILAPMRRYIKLPNPVLISTLRTMNPITSGKALNRANVQTIRTSNYQLSSVQRYRPGGLGDQQHIWHASLPGDIEVFGTHPGSSQLN
;
A
#
# COMPACT_ATOMS: atom_id res chain seq x y z
N TRP A 1 -1.44 0.21 -4.04
CA TRP A 1 -0.67 1.42 -4.35
C TRP A 1 -1.29 2.64 -3.67
N LEU A 2 -0.47 3.60 -3.27
CA LEU A 2 -0.83 4.95 -2.80
C LEU A 2 -2.05 4.98 -1.85
N SER A 3 -2.21 3.96 -1.02
CA SER A 3 -3.36 3.80 -0.15
C SER A 3 -3.35 4.84 0.98
N SER A 4 -4.43 5.58 1.16
CA SER A 4 -4.62 6.49 2.28
C SER A 4 -4.53 5.81 3.64
N THR A 5 -4.75 4.51 3.69
CA THR A 5 -4.73 3.69 4.90
C THR A 5 -3.42 2.89 5.02
N CYS A 6 -3.20 1.93 4.11
CA CYS A 6 -2.11 0.95 4.29
C CYS A 6 -0.72 1.54 4.12
N TYR A 7 -0.57 2.58 3.27
CA TYR A 7 0.70 3.23 3.02
C TYR A 7 1.23 3.91 4.29
N ALA A 8 0.35 4.52 5.04
CA ALA A 8 0.64 5.19 6.30
C ALA A 8 1.19 4.24 7.37
N TYR A 9 0.60 3.07 7.53
CA TYR A 9 1.11 2.06 8.46
C TYR A 9 2.51 1.59 8.09
N GLY A 10 2.79 1.43 6.79
CA GLY A 10 4.13 1.09 6.29
C GLY A 10 5.17 2.13 6.64
N LEU A 11 4.87 3.41 6.43
CA LEU A 11 5.76 4.53 6.76
C LEU A 11 5.99 4.66 8.27
N ALA A 12 4.94 4.54 9.09
CA ALA A 12 5.08 4.57 10.54
C ALA A 12 5.96 3.41 11.05
N ALA A 13 5.78 2.21 10.52
CA ALA A 13 6.61 1.06 10.88
C ALA A 13 8.08 1.23 10.45
N LEU A 14 8.32 1.79 9.27
CA LEU A 14 9.68 2.10 8.79
C LEU A 14 10.36 3.16 9.66
N ALA A 15 9.63 4.20 10.11
CA ALA A 15 10.17 5.20 11.02
C ALA A 15 10.66 4.57 12.33
N LEU A 16 9.83 3.71 12.95
CA LEU A 16 10.23 2.96 14.15
C LEU A 16 11.45 2.06 13.90
N LEU A 17 11.53 1.44 12.71
CA LEU A 17 12.66 0.61 12.35
C LEU A 17 13.95 1.44 12.24
N VAL A 18 13.88 2.62 11.62
CA VAL A 18 15.02 3.55 11.50
C VAL A 18 15.49 4.02 12.89
N ASP A 19 14.57 4.31 13.79
CA ASP A 19 14.90 4.83 15.11
C ASP A 19 15.49 3.75 16.04
N HIS A 20 15.03 2.51 15.94
CA HIS A 20 15.29 1.50 16.97
C HIS A 20 16.09 0.28 16.49
N ALA A 21 16.33 0.09 15.18
CA ALA A 21 17.15 -1.03 14.73
C ALA A 21 18.62 -0.82 15.06
N ALA A 22 19.27 -1.88 15.54
CA ALA A 22 20.70 -1.89 15.84
C ALA A 22 21.59 -2.16 14.60
N ASP A 23 21.03 -2.74 13.55
CA ASP A 23 21.72 -3.04 12.30
C ASP A 23 21.68 -1.81 11.39
N GLU A 24 22.83 -1.14 11.25
CA GLU A 24 22.95 0.07 10.41
C GLU A 24 22.65 -0.19 8.93
N ALA A 25 22.94 -1.37 8.40
CA ALA A 25 22.59 -1.71 7.01
C ALA A 25 21.07 -1.85 6.85
N LEU A 26 20.36 -2.29 7.88
CA LEU A 26 18.90 -2.33 7.88
C LEU A 26 18.33 -0.91 7.99
N VAL A 27 18.91 -0.06 8.83
CA VAL A 27 18.53 1.36 8.96
C VAL A 27 18.68 2.09 7.64
N GLU A 28 19.82 1.94 6.96
CA GLU A 28 20.07 2.57 5.66
C GLU A 28 19.03 2.14 4.62
N ARG A 29 18.75 0.84 4.52
CA ARG A 29 17.74 0.32 3.58
C ARG A 29 16.33 0.82 3.91
N ALA A 30 15.97 0.87 5.18
CA ALA A 30 14.68 1.40 5.62
C ALA A 30 14.53 2.88 5.27
N THR A 31 15.60 3.68 5.48
CA THR A 31 15.68 5.08 5.08
C THR A 31 15.46 5.25 3.57
N MET A 32 16.17 4.47 2.74
CA MET A 32 15.98 4.50 1.28
C MET A 32 14.54 4.17 0.86
N VAL A 33 13.90 3.20 1.52
CA VAL A 33 12.50 2.85 1.24
C VAL A 33 11.57 4.00 1.64
N MET A 34 11.84 4.67 2.77
CA MET A 34 11.08 5.84 3.21
C MET A 34 11.22 7.00 2.21
N ASP A 35 12.44 7.28 1.73
CA ASP A 35 12.67 8.32 0.73
C ASP A 35 11.87 8.08 -0.55
N ILE A 36 11.89 6.85 -1.06
CA ILE A 36 11.13 6.45 -2.26
C ILE A 36 9.62 6.59 -2.00
N ALA A 37 9.15 6.14 -0.85
CA ALA A 37 7.74 6.18 -0.51
C ALA A 37 7.24 7.62 -0.32
N LEU A 38 8.01 8.47 0.33
CA LEU A 38 7.67 9.89 0.51
C LEU A 38 7.80 10.68 -0.79
N LEU A 39 8.77 10.34 -1.66
CA LEU A 39 8.88 10.91 -3.00
C LEU A 39 7.62 10.60 -3.82
N ASP A 40 7.18 9.35 -3.79
CA ASP A 40 5.96 8.93 -4.49
C ASP A 40 4.74 9.70 -3.97
N LEU A 41 4.61 9.82 -2.65
CA LEU A 41 3.56 10.61 -2.02
C LEU A 41 3.63 12.09 -2.43
N ALA A 42 4.82 12.69 -2.42
CA ALA A 42 5.05 14.09 -2.81
C ALA A 42 4.68 14.37 -4.27
N LEU A 43 5.03 13.45 -5.16
CA LEU A 43 4.73 13.56 -6.59
C LEU A 43 3.21 13.54 -6.88
N HIS A 44 2.44 12.90 -6.01
CA HIS A 44 0.99 12.75 -6.12
C HIS A 44 0.21 13.64 -5.13
N SER A 45 0.86 14.66 -4.57
CA SER A 45 0.22 15.62 -3.66
C SER A 45 -0.34 16.84 -4.40
N PHE A 46 -1.46 17.36 -3.90
CA PHE A 46 -2.11 18.58 -4.39
C PHE A 46 -2.77 19.31 -3.23
N ASN A 47 -2.62 20.65 -3.16
CA ASN A 47 -3.22 21.52 -2.14
C ASN A 47 -3.02 21.01 -0.70
N GLY A 48 -1.79 20.61 -0.37
CA GLY A 48 -1.47 20.21 1.00
C GLY A 48 -1.94 18.81 1.41
N ARG A 49 -2.30 17.95 0.47
CA ARG A 49 -2.76 16.59 0.75
C ARG A 49 -2.39 15.60 -0.33
N ALA A 50 -2.43 14.32 0.01
CA ALA A 50 -2.32 13.25 -0.98
C ALA A 50 -3.63 13.13 -1.76
N ALA A 51 -3.56 13.26 -3.08
CA ALA A 51 -4.72 13.28 -3.97
C ALA A 51 -4.56 12.35 -5.20
N PRO A 52 -4.00 11.14 -5.08
CA PRO A 52 -3.85 10.22 -6.20
C PRO A 52 -5.05 9.30 -6.35
N SER A 53 -5.09 8.57 -7.47
CA SER A 53 -5.80 7.29 -7.53
C SER A 53 -5.23 6.33 -6.50
N MET A 54 -6.06 5.54 -5.85
CA MET A 54 -5.67 4.73 -4.69
C MET A 54 -6.09 3.28 -4.84
N GLY A 55 -5.21 2.35 -4.50
CA GLY A 55 -5.49 0.91 -4.50
C GLY A 55 -6.35 0.45 -3.34
N ARG A 56 -6.42 1.25 -2.28
CA ARG A 56 -7.33 1.09 -1.16
C ARG A 56 -7.57 2.44 -0.50
N ALA A 57 -8.77 2.91 -0.58
CA ALA A 57 -9.26 4.09 0.11
C ALA A 57 -10.73 3.92 0.46
N TYR A 58 -11.18 4.68 1.43
CA TYR A 58 -12.59 4.77 1.78
C TYR A 58 -13.13 6.12 1.32
N THR A 59 -14.39 6.15 0.91
CA THR A 59 -15.05 7.38 0.43
C THR A 59 -14.87 8.53 1.41
N GLU A 60 -15.08 8.29 2.70
CA GLU A 60 -14.89 9.27 3.75
C GLU A 60 -13.47 9.88 3.75
N GLN A 61 -12.46 9.05 3.61
CA GLN A 61 -11.04 9.50 3.59
C GLN A 61 -10.66 10.28 2.32
N ILE A 62 -11.41 10.13 1.24
CA ILE A 62 -11.22 10.92 0.02
C ILE A 62 -11.94 12.26 0.15
N MET A 63 -13.16 12.25 0.67
CA MET A 63 -13.97 13.45 0.88
C MET A 63 -13.45 14.32 2.04
N HIS A 64 -12.85 13.67 3.04
CA HIS A 64 -12.29 14.27 4.24
C HIS A 64 -10.84 13.80 4.44
N PRO A 65 -9.90 14.25 3.60
CA PRO A 65 -8.52 13.75 3.60
C PRO A 65 -7.77 13.98 4.92
N GLU A 66 -8.20 14.92 5.75
CA GLU A 66 -7.73 15.13 7.12
C GLU A 66 -8.02 13.93 8.04
N THR A 67 -9.04 13.14 7.74
CA THR A 67 -9.40 11.92 8.49
C THR A 67 -8.62 10.69 8.04
N ALA A 68 -7.86 10.78 6.95
CA ALA A 68 -7.10 9.65 6.42
C ALA A 68 -5.91 9.30 7.32
N GLU A 69 -5.55 8.01 7.35
CA GLU A 69 -4.38 7.53 8.09
C GLU A 69 -3.06 8.16 7.61
N ILE A 70 -3.00 8.60 6.35
CA ILE A 70 -1.82 9.25 5.77
C ILE A 70 -1.69 10.73 6.18
N ALA A 71 -2.75 11.37 6.65
CA ALA A 71 -2.77 12.81 6.95
C ALA A 71 -1.70 13.24 7.96
N PRO A 72 -1.53 12.58 9.13
CA PRO A 72 -0.48 12.93 10.09
C PRO A 72 0.92 12.83 9.48
N ILE A 73 1.14 11.82 8.64
CA ILE A 73 2.44 11.60 7.98
C ILE A 73 2.69 12.70 6.97
N TRP A 74 1.71 13.00 6.12
CA TRP A 74 1.82 14.05 5.11
C TRP A 74 2.16 15.39 5.76
N ALA A 75 1.45 15.75 6.80
CA ALA A 75 1.65 16.97 7.55
C ALA A 75 3.03 17.08 8.20
N SER A 76 3.46 16.01 8.87
CA SER A 76 4.76 15.97 9.51
C SER A 76 5.93 15.95 8.52
N ALA A 77 5.73 15.33 7.36
CA ALA A 77 6.76 15.23 6.34
C ALA A 77 6.92 16.54 5.55
N PHE A 78 5.82 17.23 5.24
CA PHE A 78 5.81 18.34 4.26
C PHE A 78 5.35 19.68 4.84
N GLY A 79 4.98 19.72 6.12
CA GLY A 79 4.81 20.98 6.86
C GLY A 79 3.51 21.73 6.58
N GLN A 80 2.50 21.10 6.01
CA GLN A 80 1.18 21.71 5.82
C GLN A 80 0.08 20.76 6.23
N ALA A 81 -0.64 21.05 7.31
CA ALA A 81 -1.92 20.44 7.55
C ALA A 81 -2.77 21.27 8.50
N PRO A 82 -3.96 21.62 8.12
CA PRO A 82 -4.99 22.00 9.04
C PRO A 82 -5.47 20.75 9.80
N ASP A 83 -5.79 20.91 11.07
CA ASP A 83 -6.56 19.98 11.91
C ASP A 83 -6.33 18.47 11.69
N ILE A 84 -5.12 17.99 12.04
CA ILE A 84 -4.79 16.57 11.95
C ILE A 84 -5.31 15.85 13.19
N ASP A 85 -5.99 14.72 12.97
CA ASP A 85 -6.27 13.76 14.02
C ASP A 85 -4.98 13.03 14.40
N VAL A 86 -4.41 13.40 15.54
CA VAL A 86 -3.17 12.80 16.09
C VAL A 86 -3.41 11.53 16.89
N ASP A 87 -4.65 11.14 17.15
CA ASP A 87 -5.00 9.93 17.90
C ASP A 87 -4.94 8.65 17.08
N LYS A 88 -4.17 8.70 15.98
CA LYS A 88 -3.96 7.55 15.08
C LYS A 88 -2.64 6.85 15.38
N VAL A 89 -2.61 5.53 15.16
CA VAL A 89 -1.36 4.74 15.26
C VAL A 89 -0.29 5.28 14.30
N THR A 90 -0.70 5.78 13.14
CA THR A 90 0.21 6.36 12.14
C THR A 90 0.87 7.66 12.60
N SER A 91 0.34 8.30 13.64
CA SER A 91 0.96 9.46 14.29
C SER A 91 2.30 9.13 14.98
N LEU A 92 2.64 7.85 15.16
CA LEU A 92 3.98 7.43 15.56
C LEU A 92 5.07 7.92 14.60
N PHE A 93 4.73 8.20 13.35
CA PHE A 93 5.66 8.84 12.43
C PHE A 93 6.08 10.26 12.85
N LEU A 94 5.27 10.97 13.63
CA LEU A 94 5.60 12.30 14.16
C LEU A 94 6.70 12.23 15.21
N ALA A 95 6.80 11.12 15.93
CA ALA A 95 7.76 10.91 17.00
C ALA A 95 9.15 10.43 16.51
N ARG A 96 9.36 10.33 15.19
CA ARG A 96 10.63 9.92 14.62
C ARG A 96 11.78 10.85 15.02
N GLU A 97 12.92 10.28 15.34
CA GLU A 97 14.09 11.03 15.83
C GLU A 97 15.23 11.03 14.81
N ARG A 98 15.47 9.92 14.11
CA ARG A 98 16.64 9.75 13.24
C ARG A 98 16.38 10.06 11.78
N TYR A 99 15.13 9.96 11.32
CA TYR A 99 14.79 10.18 9.94
C TYR A 99 14.36 11.63 9.68
N GLU A 100 15.04 12.27 8.74
CA GLU A 100 14.67 13.58 8.21
C GLU A 100 14.25 13.43 6.73
N VAL A 101 13.13 14.06 6.38
CA VAL A 101 12.66 14.06 4.98
C VAL A 101 13.60 14.93 4.14
N PRO A 102 14.16 14.42 3.03
CA PRO A 102 15.00 15.23 2.16
C PRO A 102 14.30 16.51 1.67
N ALA A 103 15.00 17.65 1.74
CA ALA A 103 14.43 18.94 1.39
C ALA A 103 13.86 18.99 -0.05
N ALA A 104 14.49 18.29 -0.98
CA ALA A 104 14.00 18.17 -2.36
C ALA A 104 12.63 17.47 -2.45
N ILE A 105 12.36 16.50 -1.57
CA ILE A 105 11.07 15.81 -1.51
C ILE A 105 10.00 16.74 -0.92
N CYS A 106 10.36 17.52 0.12
CA CYS A 106 9.46 18.53 0.68
C CYS A 106 9.11 19.59 -0.37
N GLU A 107 10.08 20.06 -1.14
CA GLU A 107 9.85 21.01 -2.22
C GLU A 107 8.90 20.46 -3.29
N LEU A 108 9.09 19.20 -3.68
CA LEU A 108 8.19 18.54 -4.64
C LEU A 108 6.75 18.41 -4.14
N ALA A 109 6.54 18.24 -2.83
CA ALA A 109 5.22 18.15 -2.24
C ALA A 109 4.51 19.50 -2.14
N THR A 110 5.26 20.56 -1.83
CA THR A 110 4.73 21.89 -1.49
C THR A 110 4.71 22.86 -2.67
N CYS A 111 5.73 22.83 -3.52
CA CYS A 111 5.72 23.57 -4.78
C CYS A 111 4.76 22.92 -5.78
N GLN A 112 3.95 23.72 -6.44
CA GLN A 112 2.91 23.22 -7.35
C GLN A 112 3.18 23.57 -8.82
N PRO A 113 4.35 23.19 -9.39
CA PRO A 113 4.55 23.34 -10.82
C PRO A 113 3.62 22.41 -11.59
N GLU A 114 3.27 22.81 -12.79
CA GLU A 114 2.61 21.88 -13.71
C GLU A 114 3.51 20.67 -13.95
N ARG A 115 2.94 19.49 -13.81
CA ARG A 115 3.70 18.24 -14.03
C ARG A 115 2.82 17.10 -14.49
N ARG A 116 3.48 16.19 -15.16
CA ARG A 116 2.94 14.86 -15.46
C ARG A 116 3.83 13.82 -14.80
N VAL A 117 3.23 12.99 -13.96
CA VAL A 117 3.89 11.88 -13.29
C VAL A 117 3.38 10.57 -13.88
N LEU A 118 4.30 9.66 -14.16
CA LEU A 118 4.01 8.28 -14.53
C LEU A 118 4.71 7.39 -13.51
N SER A 119 3.96 6.64 -12.74
CA SER A 119 4.48 5.68 -11.76
C SER A 119 3.87 4.30 -11.97
N SER A 120 4.60 3.26 -11.57
CA SER A 120 4.15 1.88 -11.67
C SER A 120 4.35 1.18 -10.34
N HIS A 121 3.29 0.59 -9.80
CA HIS A 121 3.26 0.00 -8.48
C HIS A 121 2.85 -1.46 -8.54
N GLY A 122 3.54 -2.28 -7.76
CA GLY A 122 3.20 -3.69 -7.57
C GLY A 122 3.50 -4.56 -8.78
N LEU A 123 2.99 -5.76 -8.73
CA LEU A 123 3.12 -6.80 -9.75
C LEU A 123 1.74 -7.36 -10.08
N ASP A 124 1.53 -7.72 -11.34
CA ASP A 124 0.39 -8.56 -11.69
C ASP A 124 0.53 -9.95 -11.04
N VAL A 125 -0.59 -10.57 -10.73
CA VAL A 125 -0.58 -11.91 -10.08
C VAL A 125 0.20 -12.93 -10.91
N GLU A 126 0.16 -12.82 -12.22
CA GLU A 126 0.91 -13.69 -13.13
C GLU A 126 2.42 -13.49 -13.02
N GLU A 127 2.87 -12.26 -12.79
CA GLU A 127 4.30 -11.92 -12.65
C GLU A 127 4.92 -12.48 -11.37
N VAL A 128 4.11 -12.74 -10.33
CA VAL A 128 4.58 -13.36 -9.08
C VAL A 128 5.32 -14.66 -9.35
N ARG A 129 4.85 -15.48 -10.28
CA ARG A 129 5.51 -16.74 -10.64
C ARG A 129 6.84 -16.54 -11.34
N ASP A 130 6.93 -15.53 -12.20
CA ASP A 130 8.15 -15.21 -12.92
C ASP A 130 9.20 -14.62 -11.96
N GLU A 131 8.77 -13.82 -11.03
CA GLU A 131 9.61 -13.28 -9.97
C GLU A 131 10.19 -14.40 -9.10
N LEU A 132 9.37 -15.39 -8.77
CA LEU A 132 9.81 -16.58 -8.02
C LEU A 132 10.80 -17.46 -8.78
N ARG A 133 10.69 -17.53 -10.12
CA ARG A 133 11.68 -18.23 -10.95
C ARG A 133 13.02 -17.51 -10.98
N ARG A 134 13.03 -16.18 -10.98
CA ARG A 134 14.25 -15.36 -10.95
C ARG A 134 14.95 -15.45 -9.59
N HIS A 135 14.15 -15.58 -8.53
CA HIS A 135 14.62 -15.72 -7.17
C HIS A 135 14.05 -17.02 -6.57
N PRO A 136 14.57 -18.19 -7.01
CA PRO A 136 13.99 -19.47 -6.61
C PRO A 136 14.08 -19.63 -5.09
N PHE A 137 12.95 -20.01 -4.52
CA PHE A 137 12.87 -20.40 -3.13
C PHE A 137 13.79 -21.60 -2.89
N HIS A 138 14.78 -21.42 -2.02
CA HIS A 138 15.62 -22.54 -1.62
C HIS A 138 14.92 -23.28 -0.48
N PRO A 139 14.57 -24.58 -0.61
CA PRO A 139 13.83 -25.33 0.41
C PRO A 139 14.51 -25.37 1.79
N ARG A 140 15.83 -25.15 1.82
CA ARG A 140 16.65 -25.07 3.04
C ARG A 140 16.84 -23.66 3.57
N SER A 141 16.43 -22.65 2.81
CA SER A 141 16.48 -21.25 3.25
C SER A 141 15.36 -21.02 4.24
N GLN A 142 15.66 -20.30 5.31
CA GLN A 142 14.61 -19.78 6.21
C GLN A 142 13.95 -18.53 5.63
N SER A 143 14.30 -18.15 4.42
CA SER A 143 13.76 -17.02 3.71
C SER A 143 12.27 -17.22 3.43
N LEU A 144 11.50 -16.21 3.74
CA LEU A 144 10.07 -16.10 3.46
C LEU A 144 9.85 -15.04 2.40
N ASP A 145 10.57 -15.15 1.29
CA ASP A 145 10.60 -14.13 0.24
C ASP A 145 9.23 -13.81 -0.35
N LEU A 146 8.30 -14.77 -0.28
CA LEU A 146 6.94 -14.60 -0.79
C LEU A 146 6.07 -13.69 0.08
N ILE A 147 6.44 -13.48 1.34
CA ILE A 147 5.67 -12.62 2.25
C ILE A 147 5.57 -11.19 1.72
N ARG A 148 6.51 -10.75 0.90
CA ARG A 148 6.48 -9.45 0.22
C ARG A 148 5.23 -9.23 -0.64
N PHE A 149 4.62 -10.31 -1.14
CA PHE A 149 3.39 -10.22 -1.94
C PHE A 149 2.12 -10.01 -1.11
N TRP A 150 2.21 -10.12 0.20
CA TRP A 150 1.07 -9.86 1.09
C TRP A 150 0.58 -8.42 0.99
N TRP A 151 1.47 -7.48 0.72
CA TRP A 151 1.12 -6.07 0.54
C TRP A 151 0.19 -5.82 -0.64
N GLY A 152 0.34 -6.59 -1.72
CA GLY A 152 -0.59 -6.61 -2.86
C GLY A 152 -1.87 -7.41 -2.59
N GLN A 153 -2.11 -7.84 -1.35
CA GLN A 153 -3.20 -8.75 -0.99
C GLN A 153 -3.15 -10.08 -1.76
N GLN A 154 -1.97 -10.48 -2.18
CA GLN A 154 -1.72 -11.64 -3.03
C GLN A 154 -1.35 -12.90 -2.25
N ALA A 155 -1.42 -12.85 -0.93
CA ALA A 155 -0.96 -13.93 -0.02
C ALA A 155 -1.58 -15.31 -0.29
N VAL A 156 -2.74 -15.37 -0.93
CA VAL A 156 -3.50 -16.60 -1.16
C VAL A 156 -3.98 -16.73 -2.62
N THR A 157 -3.34 -16.06 -3.54
CA THR A 157 -3.76 -16.03 -4.97
C THR A 157 -3.19 -17.16 -5.80
N THR A 158 -2.00 -17.64 -5.50
CA THR A 158 -1.33 -18.73 -6.21
C THR A 158 -1.00 -19.90 -5.26
N PRO A 159 -0.80 -21.12 -5.77
CA PRO A 159 -0.37 -22.25 -4.93
C PRO A 159 0.89 -21.94 -4.12
N GLU A 160 1.85 -21.25 -4.73
CA GLU A 160 3.11 -20.89 -4.12
C GLU A 160 2.91 -19.91 -2.96
N THR A 161 2.15 -18.83 -3.18
CA THR A 161 1.86 -17.85 -2.11
C THR A 161 1.02 -18.44 -1.00
N ILE A 162 0.11 -19.38 -1.29
CA ILE A 162 -0.68 -20.10 -0.29
C ILE A 162 0.23 -20.91 0.64
N VAL A 163 1.14 -21.70 0.07
CA VAL A 163 2.06 -22.56 0.84
C VAL A 163 3.01 -21.72 1.69
N ASP A 164 3.56 -20.65 1.11
CA ASP A 164 4.47 -19.76 1.83
C ASP A 164 3.75 -18.99 2.94
N SER A 165 2.55 -18.51 2.68
CA SER A 165 1.72 -17.86 3.69
C SER A 165 1.42 -18.78 4.87
N ALA A 166 1.06 -20.03 4.60
CA ALA A 166 0.83 -21.01 5.67
C ALA A 166 2.10 -21.32 6.46
N ARG A 167 3.26 -21.33 5.79
CA ARG A 167 4.56 -21.48 6.43
C ARG A 167 4.90 -20.27 7.30
N ALA A 168 4.75 -19.06 6.78
CA ALA A 168 4.99 -17.83 7.54
C ALA A 168 4.12 -17.76 8.79
N MET A 169 2.85 -18.11 8.68
CA MET A 169 1.94 -18.16 9.83
C MET A 169 2.44 -19.12 10.92
N ARG A 170 3.05 -20.25 10.54
CA ARG A 170 3.62 -21.20 11.52
C ARG A 170 4.93 -20.73 12.12
N VAL A 171 5.84 -20.21 11.28
CA VAL A 171 7.19 -19.77 11.70
C VAL A 171 7.12 -18.58 12.65
N PHE A 172 6.25 -17.63 12.36
CA PHE A 172 6.09 -16.41 13.16
C PHE A 172 4.93 -16.46 14.16
N ASP A 173 4.32 -17.63 14.34
CA ASP A 173 3.16 -17.83 15.23
C ASP A 173 1.99 -16.85 14.99
N LEU A 174 1.81 -16.41 13.75
CA LEU A 174 0.81 -15.41 13.39
C LEU A 174 -0.63 -15.93 13.57
N GLN A 175 -0.84 -17.26 13.60
CA GLN A 175 -2.14 -17.88 13.87
C GLN A 175 -2.66 -17.61 15.29
N ASN A 176 -1.83 -17.12 16.19
CA ASN A 176 -2.21 -16.72 17.54
C ASN A 176 -2.59 -15.23 17.62
N SER A 177 -2.36 -14.45 16.55
CA SER A 177 -2.86 -13.11 16.45
C SER A 177 -4.39 -13.07 16.35
N ARG A 178 -5.01 -12.04 16.93
CA ARG A 178 -6.47 -11.85 16.88
C ARG A 178 -7.03 -11.86 15.46
N ILE A 179 -6.30 -11.26 14.53
CA ILE A 179 -6.73 -11.08 13.14
C ILE A 179 -6.66 -12.39 12.36
N LEU A 180 -5.58 -13.18 12.56
CA LEU A 180 -5.32 -14.40 11.79
C LEU A 180 -5.77 -15.68 12.47
N ALA A 181 -6.28 -15.61 13.70
CA ALA A 181 -6.80 -16.77 14.44
C ALA A 181 -7.82 -17.63 13.64
N PRO A 182 -8.74 -17.04 12.84
CA PRO A 182 -9.65 -17.84 12.01
C PRO A 182 -8.94 -18.76 11.00
N MET A 183 -7.71 -18.40 10.58
CA MET A 183 -6.93 -19.19 9.62
C MET A 183 -6.25 -20.40 10.24
N ARG A 184 -6.19 -20.50 11.58
CA ARG A 184 -5.50 -21.58 12.32
C ARG A 184 -5.89 -22.99 11.87
N ARG A 185 -7.16 -23.21 11.55
CA ARG A 185 -7.66 -24.51 11.11
C ARG A 185 -7.17 -24.87 9.71
N TYR A 186 -7.02 -23.90 8.84
CA TYR A 186 -6.60 -24.12 7.44
C TYR A 186 -5.12 -24.41 7.31
N ILE A 187 -4.27 -23.69 8.04
CA ILE A 187 -2.80 -23.87 7.97
C ILE A 187 -2.32 -25.24 8.48
N LYS A 188 -3.18 -26.01 9.15
CA LYS A 188 -2.91 -27.39 9.60
C LYS A 188 -3.18 -28.43 8.51
N LEU A 189 -3.86 -28.05 7.43
CA LEU A 189 -4.17 -28.95 6.33
C LEU A 189 -2.89 -29.30 5.55
N PRO A 190 -2.81 -30.50 4.98
CA PRO A 190 -1.79 -30.83 3.99
C PRO A 190 -1.83 -29.85 2.81
N ASN A 191 -0.67 -29.47 2.28
CA ASN A 191 -0.59 -28.46 1.22
C ASN A 191 -1.56 -28.67 0.03
N PRO A 192 -1.73 -29.88 -0.53
CA PRO A 192 -2.69 -30.09 -1.62
C PRO A 192 -4.13 -29.76 -1.22
N VAL A 193 -4.52 -30.13 -0.01
CA VAL A 193 -5.87 -29.85 0.52
C VAL A 193 -6.04 -28.35 0.78
N LEU A 194 -5.04 -27.73 1.40
CA LEU A 194 -5.04 -26.27 1.64
C LEU A 194 -5.18 -25.49 0.33
N ILE A 195 -4.37 -25.83 -0.68
CA ILE A 195 -4.42 -25.21 -2.00
C ILE A 195 -5.80 -25.39 -2.64
N SER A 196 -6.35 -26.62 -2.60
CA SER A 196 -7.67 -26.89 -3.16
C SER A 196 -8.76 -26.06 -2.46
N THR A 197 -8.74 -26.05 -1.12
CA THR A 197 -9.71 -25.27 -0.32
C THR A 197 -9.67 -23.79 -0.65
N LEU A 198 -8.46 -23.18 -0.65
CA LEU A 198 -8.32 -21.76 -0.92
C LEU A 198 -8.63 -21.40 -2.38
N ARG A 199 -8.38 -22.31 -3.32
CA ARG A 199 -8.80 -22.12 -4.71
C ARG A 199 -10.32 -22.13 -4.87
N THR A 200 -11.02 -22.96 -4.14
CA THR A 200 -12.49 -22.95 -4.13
C THR A 200 -13.03 -21.63 -3.57
N MET A 201 -12.29 -21.02 -2.63
CA MET A 201 -12.61 -19.71 -2.07
C MET A 201 -12.05 -18.56 -2.92
N ASN A 202 -11.43 -18.83 -4.07
CA ASN A 202 -10.67 -17.87 -4.87
C ASN A 202 -11.44 -16.61 -5.26
N PRO A 203 -12.74 -16.63 -5.60
CA PRO A 203 -13.48 -15.39 -5.84
C PRO A 203 -13.43 -14.44 -4.66
N ILE A 204 -13.37 -14.96 -3.43
CA ILE A 204 -13.30 -14.15 -2.21
C ILE A 204 -11.85 -13.76 -1.91
N THR A 205 -10.89 -14.68 -2.08
CA THR A 205 -9.49 -14.47 -1.68
C THR A 205 -8.67 -13.71 -2.71
N SER A 206 -8.93 -13.93 -4.00
CA SER A 206 -8.24 -13.24 -5.11
C SER A 206 -8.94 -11.96 -5.52
N GLY A 207 -10.21 -11.81 -5.21
CA GLY A 207 -10.97 -10.62 -5.58
C GLY A 207 -10.43 -9.32 -4.99
N LYS A 208 -9.66 -9.41 -3.91
CA LYS A 208 -9.00 -8.27 -3.26
C LYS A 208 -7.54 -8.09 -3.69
N ALA A 209 -7.00 -8.98 -4.51
CA ALA A 209 -5.62 -8.86 -4.96
C ALA A 209 -5.43 -7.59 -5.79
N LEU A 210 -4.40 -6.82 -5.44
CA LEU A 210 -4.01 -5.63 -6.17
C LEU A 210 -3.07 -6.06 -7.30
N ASN A 211 -3.47 -5.82 -8.53
CA ASN A 211 -2.63 -5.98 -9.70
C ASN A 211 -1.74 -4.74 -9.88
N ARG A 212 -0.83 -4.81 -10.84
CA ARG A 212 0.04 -3.68 -11.20
C ARG A 212 -0.80 -2.45 -11.52
N ALA A 213 -0.48 -1.35 -10.88
CA ALA A 213 -1.09 -0.06 -11.12
C ALA A 213 -0.12 0.85 -11.86
N ASN A 214 -0.42 1.19 -13.09
CA ASN A 214 0.28 2.20 -13.86
C ASN A 214 -0.46 3.53 -13.68
N VAL A 215 -0.02 4.30 -12.71
CA VAL A 215 -0.67 5.57 -12.34
C VAL A 215 -0.13 6.69 -13.21
N GLN A 216 -1.03 7.44 -13.82
CA GLN A 216 -0.75 8.70 -14.48
C GLN A 216 -1.40 9.81 -13.68
N THR A 217 -0.61 10.78 -13.25
CA THR A 217 -1.09 11.99 -12.58
C THR A 217 -0.70 13.21 -13.38
N ILE A 218 -1.66 14.07 -13.66
CA ILE A 218 -1.47 15.37 -14.28
C ILE A 218 -1.85 16.41 -13.24
N ARG A 219 -0.94 17.31 -12.95
CA ARG A 219 -1.15 18.44 -12.03
C ARG A 219 -0.94 19.75 -12.76
N THR A 220 -1.86 20.66 -12.55
CA THR A 220 -1.78 22.07 -12.94
C THR A 220 -1.89 22.94 -11.69
N SER A 221 -1.86 24.27 -11.85
CA SER A 221 -2.14 25.20 -10.75
C SER A 221 -3.58 25.10 -10.22
N ASN A 222 -4.51 24.56 -11.01
CA ASN A 222 -5.95 24.59 -10.74
C ASN A 222 -6.56 23.23 -10.46
N TYR A 223 -5.89 22.14 -10.78
CA TYR A 223 -6.41 20.78 -10.51
C TYR A 223 -5.31 19.74 -10.55
N GLN A 224 -5.60 18.60 -9.94
CA GLN A 224 -4.87 17.38 -10.16
C GLN A 224 -5.82 16.29 -10.65
N LEU A 225 -5.45 15.60 -11.71
CA LEU A 225 -6.15 14.42 -12.20
C LEU A 225 -5.21 13.23 -12.15
N SER A 226 -5.59 12.19 -11.44
CA SER A 226 -4.90 10.92 -11.35
C SER A 226 -5.75 9.80 -11.91
N SER A 227 -5.15 8.86 -12.63
CA SER A 227 -5.84 7.69 -13.15
C SER A 227 -4.93 6.49 -13.29
N VAL A 228 -5.46 5.30 -13.10
CA VAL A 228 -4.73 4.04 -13.26
C VAL A 228 -5.01 3.49 -14.64
N GLN A 229 -3.95 3.37 -15.44
CA GLN A 229 -4.05 3.00 -16.85
C GLN A 229 -4.15 1.48 -17.00
N ARG A 230 -5.13 1.00 -17.77
CA ARG A 230 -5.35 -0.42 -18.11
C ARG A 230 -5.41 -1.33 -16.87
N TYR A 231 -5.95 -0.83 -15.78
CA TYR A 231 -6.03 -1.57 -14.54
C TYR A 231 -7.00 -2.74 -14.66
N ARG A 232 -6.60 -3.90 -14.12
CA ARG A 232 -7.47 -5.08 -13.96
C ARG A 232 -7.93 -5.12 -12.50
N PRO A 233 -9.17 -4.75 -12.21
CA PRO A 233 -9.68 -4.85 -10.84
C PRO A 233 -9.78 -6.32 -10.43
N GLY A 234 -9.60 -6.58 -9.15
CA GLY A 234 -10.02 -7.85 -8.56
C GLY A 234 -11.55 -7.98 -8.57
N GLY A 235 -12.06 -9.19 -8.37
CA GLY A 235 -13.50 -9.44 -8.35
C GLY A 235 -14.27 -8.72 -7.23
N LEU A 236 -13.56 -8.20 -6.22
CA LEU A 236 -14.08 -7.42 -5.09
C LEU A 236 -13.32 -6.08 -4.97
N GLY A 237 -13.12 -5.41 -6.09
CA GLY A 237 -12.27 -4.23 -6.20
C GLY A 237 -12.93 -2.90 -5.81
N ASP A 238 -13.89 -2.93 -4.93
CA ASP A 238 -14.70 -1.80 -4.48
C ASP A 238 -13.92 -0.67 -3.79
N GLN A 239 -12.81 -0.99 -3.15
CA GLN A 239 -11.95 0.00 -2.49
C GLN A 239 -10.89 0.61 -3.42
N GLN A 240 -10.87 0.22 -4.68
CA GLN A 240 -9.87 0.66 -5.66
C GLN A 240 -10.42 1.84 -6.46
N HIS A 241 -9.96 3.04 -6.15
CA HIS A 241 -10.35 4.25 -6.85
C HIS A 241 -9.39 4.48 -8.01
N ILE A 242 -9.82 4.07 -9.21
CA ILE A 242 -8.98 4.05 -10.41
C ILE A 242 -8.83 5.42 -11.09
N TRP A 243 -9.61 6.39 -10.70
CA TRP A 243 -9.40 7.78 -11.09
C TRP A 243 -9.86 8.72 -9.99
N HIS A 244 -9.19 9.85 -9.91
CA HIS A 244 -9.43 10.86 -8.89
C HIS A 244 -9.05 12.23 -9.46
N ALA A 245 -9.96 13.19 -9.34
CA ALA A 245 -9.74 14.58 -9.69
C ALA A 245 -9.95 15.45 -8.45
N SER A 246 -8.93 16.23 -8.10
CA SER A 246 -8.96 17.21 -7.01
C SER A 246 -8.95 18.62 -7.62
N LEU A 247 -9.87 19.46 -7.17
CA LEU A 247 -10.01 20.85 -7.61
C LEU A 247 -9.88 21.81 -6.41
N PRO A 248 -9.67 23.10 -6.65
CA PRO A 248 -9.68 24.10 -5.59
C PRO A 248 -11.02 24.13 -4.85
N GLY A 249 -10.97 24.51 -3.55
CA GLY A 249 -12.17 24.58 -2.71
C GLY A 249 -12.64 23.21 -2.21
N ASP A 250 -11.69 22.29 -2.04
CA ASP A 250 -11.94 20.96 -1.46
C ASP A 250 -12.97 20.12 -2.24
N ILE A 251 -13.00 20.32 -3.55
CA ILE A 251 -13.85 19.54 -4.44
C ILE A 251 -13.10 18.29 -4.90
N GLU A 252 -13.64 17.12 -4.58
CA GLU A 252 -13.10 15.82 -4.97
C GLU A 252 -14.10 15.07 -5.87
N VAL A 253 -13.61 14.57 -6.99
CA VAL A 253 -14.38 13.74 -7.90
C VAL A 253 -13.60 12.46 -8.16
N PHE A 254 -14.19 11.31 -7.87
CA PHE A 254 -13.51 10.03 -7.97
C PHE A 254 -14.45 8.91 -8.32
N GLY A 255 -13.90 7.75 -8.67
CA GLY A 255 -14.71 6.59 -8.99
C GLY A 255 -13.94 5.28 -8.90
N THR A 256 -14.70 4.23 -8.65
CA THR A 256 -14.26 2.84 -8.74
C THR A 256 -14.36 2.35 -10.17
N HIS A 257 -13.83 1.15 -10.45
CA HIS A 257 -13.99 0.53 -11.75
C HIS A 257 -15.46 0.14 -11.98
N PRO A 258 -16.05 0.44 -13.15
CA PRO A 258 -17.48 0.18 -13.41
C PRO A 258 -17.85 -1.31 -13.42
N GLY A 259 -16.87 -2.21 -13.51
CA GLY A 259 -17.08 -3.65 -13.41
C GLY A 259 -17.03 -4.19 -11.96
N SER A 260 -16.82 -3.34 -10.97
CA SER A 260 -16.89 -3.76 -9.57
C SER A 260 -18.35 -4.04 -9.20
N SER A 261 -18.60 -5.23 -8.67
CA SER A 261 -19.93 -5.68 -8.26
C SER A 261 -20.24 -5.36 -6.79
N GLN A 262 -19.31 -4.74 -6.09
CA GLN A 262 -19.42 -4.48 -4.66
C GLN A 262 -19.90 -3.06 -4.38
N LEU A 263 -20.77 -2.98 -3.43
CA LEU A 263 -21.19 -1.73 -2.77
C LEU A 263 -20.33 -1.53 -1.52
N ASN A 264 -19.74 -0.37 -1.38
CA ASN A 264 -19.10 0.06 -0.14
C ASN A 264 -20.14 0.44 0.90
#